data_ca5030c043fcdf57c43b057bc663c3c2
#
_entry.id   ca5030c043fcdf57c43b057bc663c3c2
#
_cell.length_a   1.000
_cell.length_b   1.000
_cell.length_c   1.000
_cell.angle_alpha   90.00
_cell.angle_beta   90.00
_cell.angle_gamma   90.00
#
_symmetry.space_group_name_H-M   'P 1'
#
loop_
_entity.id
_entity.type
_entity.pdbx_description
1 polymer ?
#
loop_
_entity_poly.entity_id
_entity_poly.type
_entity_poly.pdbx_seq_one_letter_code
_entity_poly.pdbx_strand_id
1 'polypeptide(L)'
;MLLLLLLLASTGDGQAQRVVGQKKKDACACEVNSTMWSFPALKYEAVLQQVESCEGSLNNLQEQVQLSNQRLPQIQALVENATARLAPYQYLHNQGLHSALSLRLLGQELSQLETDISDIHSQLNNTQTQKLSREVGKLRTDVDRMQMTDTINMKTVKERLRYLKNGAESCKTIPKDYRGQGRYCLKGLITDISDPVTTKVSPHGKSYTSGSWGKQAQMDSEGQKNSYWVQTLLSSHIWGNSLRIYQTYEDFMASANHRDFTFAGSYNHANAIEGPSAVLYGEALYYHCYRSADVCRYDLNSNTVTRVTLPGTGVGFNNKFPYCYYDCRANSDVDVEADETGLWALYATVGNHGNLVVSRLTWDNEAGKLNVSQTWETRLFKKAVSNAFMVCGVLYATRYVDEYHEEVFYAFDTATGKEDNSLALPLEKIAKGVASLSYNPTNKQIYMYNDGYLLAYQAHF
;
A
#
# COMPACT_ATOMS: atom_id res chain seq x y z
N MET A 1 -2.31 21.28 54.04
CA MET A 1 -1.84 21.24 55.45
C MET A 1 -2.92 21.63 56.46
N LEU A 2 -4.00 22.32 56.11
CA LEU A 2 -5.09 22.69 57.05
C LEU A 2 -6.18 21.62 57.19
N LEU A 3 -6.35 20.71 56.20
CA LEU A 3 -7.38 19.63 56.25
C LEU A 3 -6.95 18.42 57.06
N LEU A 4 -5.62 18.23 57.28
CA LEU A 4 -5.08 17.11 58.05
C LEU A 4 -5.22 17.32 59.57
N LEU A 5 -5.40 18.58 60.02
CA LEU A 5 -5.57 18.92 61.41
C LEU A 5 -6.98 18.78 61.92
N LEU A 6 -8.00 18.73 61.07
CA LEU A 6 -9.41 18.55 61.41
C LEU A 6 -9.83 17.08 61.57
N LEU A 7 -9.08 16.12 61.04
CA LEU A 7 -9.37 14.70 61.17
C LEU A 7 -8.79 14.08 62.47
N LEU A 8 -7.91 14.78 63.17
CA LEU A 8 -7.36 14.32 64.48
C LEU A 8 -8.17 14.78 65.69
N ALA A 9 -9.23 15.56 65.44
CA ALA A 9 -10.04 16.13 66.57
C ALA A 9 -11.32 15.37 66.90
N SER A 10 -11.64 14.26 66.22
CA SER A 10 -12.91 13.57 66.42
C SER A 10 -12.83 12.13 66.94
N THR A 11 -11.70 11.69 67.47
CA THR A 11 -11.62 10.38 68.11
C THR A 11 -10.91 10.47 69.45
N GLY A 12 -11.46 11.22 70.33
CA GLY A 12 -10.86 11.40 71.64
C GLY A 12 -11.80 11.28 72.79
N ASP A 13 -12.65 10.28 72.88
CA ASP A 13 -13.19 9.81 74.12
C ASP A 13 -12.35 8.65 74.68
N GLY A 14 -11.08 8.97 74.91
CA GLY A 14 -10.26 8.20 75.84
C GLY A 14 -10.52 8.69 77.23
N GLN A 15 -11.59 8.21 77.85
CA GLN A 15 -11.71 8.34 79.31
C GLN A 15 -10.50 7.70 79.92
N ALA A 16 -9.60 8.54 80.41
CA ALA A 16 -8.53 8.10 81.28
C ALA A 16 -9.16 7.44 82.52
N GLN A 17 -9.18 6.11 82.52
CA GLN A 17 -9.65 5.38 83.68
C GLN A 17 -8.72 5.61 84.84
N ARG A 18 -9.25 6.26 85.86
CA ARG A 18 -8.55 6.49 87.09
C ARG A 18 -8.50 5.17 87.85
N VAL A 19 -7.34 4.54 87.96
CA VAL A 19 -7.10 3.40 88.83
C VAL A 19 -6.99 3.94 90.24
N VAL A 20 -7.92 3.54 91.07
CA VAL A 20 -7.86 3.96 92.52
C VAL A 20 -7.26 2.82 93.33
N GLY A 21 -6.06 3.08 93.89
CA GLY A 21 -5.47 2.17 94.79
C GLY A 21 -6.13 2.26 96.18
N GLN A 22 -6.32 1.12 96.82
CA GLN A 22 -6.82 1.04 98.22
C GLN A 22 -5.65 0.65 99.08
N LYS A 23 -5.53 1.38 100.18
CA LYS A 23 -4.56 1.01 101.22
C LYS A 23 -5.17 -0.08 102.13
N LYS A 24 -4.61 -1.31 102.06
CA LYS A 24 -4.91 -2.41 102.96
C LYS A 24 -3.72 -2.65 103.91
N LYS A 25 -3.92 -2.30 105.16
CA LYS A 25 -2.90 -2.37 106.18
C LYS A 25 -1.62 -1.59 105.75
N ASP A 26 -0.48 -2.19 105.65
CA ASP A 26 0.77 -1.52 105.31
C ASP A 26 1.17 -1.59 103.82
N ALA A 27 0.23 -2.03 102.93
CA ALA A 27 0.46 -2.13 101.51
C ALA A 27 -0.63 -1.42 100.69
N CYS A 28 -0.25 -0.81 99.59
CA CYS A 28 -1.19 -0.28 98.55
C CYS A 28 -1.47 -1.39 97.55
N ALA A 29 -2.73 -1.77 97.42
CA ALA A 29 -3.16 -2.72 96.41
C ALA A 29 -3.94 -1.98 95.32
N CYS A 30 -3.52 -2.14 94.06
CA CYS A 30 -4.24 -1.70 92.91
C CYS A 30 -4.78 -2.93 92.21
N GLU A 31 -6.09 -3.04 92.14
CA GLU A 31 -6.73 -4.06 91.30
C GLU A 31 -6.90 -3.50 89.85
N VAL A 32 -6.21 -4.16 88.97
CA VAL A 32 -6.33 -3.85 87.50
C VAL A 32 -7.14 -4.95 86.88
N ASN A 33 -8.33 -4.63 86.43
CA ASN A 33 -9.17 -5.58 85.75
C ASN A 33 -8.56 -5.87 84.35
N SER A 34 -8.00 -7.06 84.21
CA SER A 34 -7.26 -7.45 82.99
C SER A 34 -8.13 -7.41 81.72
N THR A 35 -9.48 -7.53 81.86
CA THR A 35 -10.40 -7.41 80.72
C THR A 35 -10.51 -6.00 80.19
N MET A 36 -10.13 -4.98 80.97
CA MET A 36 -10.16 -3.56 80.53
C MET A 36 -8.80 -3.12 79.92
N TRP A 37 -7.81 -3.95 80.01
CA TRP A 37 -6.46 -3.72 79.46
C TRP A 37 -6.15 -4.62 78.24
N SER A 38 -7.21 -5.24 77.64
CA SER A 38 -6.97 -5.98 76.41
C SER A 38 -6.64 -5.01 75.26
N PHE A 39 -5.54 -5.31 74.57
CA PHE A 39 -5.16 -4.56 73.36
C PHE A 39 -6.30 -4.69 72.35
N PRO A 40 -6.83 -3.58 71.82
CA PRO A 40 -7.95 -3.61 70.91
C PRO A 40 -7.51 -4.03 69.50
N ALA A 41 -7.12 -5.31 69.36
CA ALA A 41 -6.55 -5.89 68.15
C ALA A 41 -7.36 -5.57 66.88
N LEU A 42 -8.69 -5.71 66.97
CA LEU A 42 -9.56 -5.40 65.84
C LEU A 42 -9.55 -3.93 65.42
N LYS A 43 -9.42 -3.01 66.41
CA LYS A 43 -9.30 -1.58 66.08
C LYS A 43 -7.93 -1.29 65.48
N TYR A 44 -6.86 -1.94 65.97
CA TYR A 44 -5.54 -1.82 65.44
C TYR A 44 -5.44 -2.33 64.01
N GLU A 45 -5.99 -3.50 63.72
CA GLU A 45 -6.06 -4.06 62.36
C GLU A 45 -6.86 -3.15 61.42
N ALA A 46 -7.98 -2.62 61.87
CA ALA A 46 -8.77 -1.68 61.06
C ALA A 46 -7.98 -0.39 60.77
N VAL A 47 -7.20 0.14 61.71
CA VAL A 47 -6.36 1.30 61.50
C VAL A 47 -5.20 0.96 60.56
N LEU A 48 -4.55 -0.20 60.69
CA LEU A 48 -3.52 -0.66 59.79
C LEU A 48 -4.04 -0.72 58.35
N GLN A 49 -5.18 -1.33 58.12
CA GLN A 49 -5.78 -1.39 56.77
C GLN A 49 -6.07 0.02 56.22
N GLN A 50 -6.54 0.94 57.05
CA GLN A 50 -6.77 2.32 56.66
C GLN A 50 -5.42 3.04 56.32
N VAL A 51 -4.36 2.80 57.05
CA VAL A 51 -3.05 3.37 56.77
C VAL A 51 -2.49 2.82 55.45
N GLU A 52 -2.56 1.50 55.24
CA GLU A 52 -2.14 0.86 53.97
C GLU A 52 -2.94 1.40 52.76
N SER A 53 -4.23 1.53 52.93
CA SER A 53 -5.09 2.13 51.89
C SER A 53 -4.74 3.59 51.63
N CYS A 54 -4.41 4.35 52.68
CA CYS A 54 -4.01 5.76 52.57
C CYS A 54 -2.64 5.88 51.89
N GLU A 55 -1.68 5.03 52.23
CA GLU A 55 -0.37 4.99 51.59
C GLU A 55 -0.48 4.64 50.10
N GLY A 56 -1.30 3.63 49.73
CA GLY A 56 -1.58 3.29 48.35
C GLY A 56 -2.18 4.46 47.59
N SER A 57 -3.14 5.16 48.16
CA SER A 57 -3.77 6.36 47.59
C SER A 57 -2.78 7.51 47.43
N LEU A 58 -1.86 7.68 48.38
CA LEU A 58 -0.85 8.74 48.36
C LEU A 58 0.20 8.48 47.29
N ASN A 59 0.63 7.24 47.08
CA ASN A 59 1.53 6.86 46.01
C ASN A 59 0.90 7.12 44.64
N ASN A 60 -0.36 6.72 44.47
CA ASN A 60 -1.09 6.99 43.20
C ASN A 60 -1.25 8.50 42.95
N LEU A 61 -1.58 9.29 43.98
CA LEU A 61 -1.63 10.75 43.85
C LEU A 61 -0.27 11.34 43.50
N GLN A 62 0.83 10.83 44.05
CA GLN A 62 2.18 11.29 43.77
C GLN A 62 2.55 11.02 42.29
N GLU A 63 2.20 9.85 41.76
CA GLU A 63 2.40 9.52 40.34
C GLU A 63 1.54 10.44 39.46
N GLN A 64 0.27 10.66 39.78
CA GLN A 64 -0.59 11.57 39.04
C GLN A 64 -0.09 13.01 39.06
N VAL A 65 0.44 13.48 40.18
CA VAL A 65 1.07 14.82 40.29
C VAL A 65 2.31 14.90 39.40
N GLN A 66 3.14 13.87 39.36
CA GLN A 66 4.31 13.84 38.50
C GLN A 66 3.95 13.84 37.03
N LEU A 67 2.98 13.02 36.62
CA LEU A 67 2.44 13.00 35.26
C LEU A 67 1.86 14.37 34.88
N SER A 68 1.08 14.98 35.75
CA SER A 68 0.44 16.28 35.50
C SER A 68 1.46 17.43 35.41
N ASN A 69 2.46 17.43 36.27
CA ASN A 69 3.38 18.57 36.37
C ASN A 69 4.61 18.46 35.46
N GLN A 70 4.97 17.27 35.00
CA GLN A 70 6.18 17.06 34.19
C GLN A 70 5.86 16.55 32.79
N ARG A 71 5.15 15.42 32.64
CA ARG A 71 4.91 14.81 31.34
C ARG A 71 3.85 15.55 30.52
N LEU A 72 2.76 15.93 31.14
CA LEU A 72 1.66 16.59 30.42
C LEU A 72 2.07 17.93 29.79
N PRO A 73 2.83 18.84 30.45
CA PRO A 73 3.33 20.05 29.81
C PRO A 73 4.31 19.78 28.67
N GLN A 74 5.13 18.74 28.76
CA GLN A 74 6.04 18.34 27.68
C GLN A 74 5.26 17.93 26.42
N ILE A 75 4.24 17.08 26.60
CA ILE A 75 3.38 16.65 25.49
C ILE A 75 2.60 17.83 24.93
N GLN A 76 2.09 18.70 25.76
CA GLN A 76 1.42 19.92 25.32
C GLN A 76 2.34 20.78 24.44
N ALA A 77 3.60 20.96 24.82
CA ALA A 77 4.58 21.69 24.02
C ALA A 77 4.87 21.00 22.67
N LEU A 78 4.90 19.65 22.65
CA LEU A 78 5.06 18.90 21.40
C LEU A 78 3.83 19.05 20.48
N VAL A 79 2.62 19.04 21.02
CA VAL A 79 1.38 19.27 20.26
C VAL A 79 1.35 20.70 19.69
N GLU A 80 1.73 21.69 20.49
CA GLU A 80 1.85 23.10 20.04
C GLU A 80 2.90 23.25 18.94
N ASN A 81 4.05 22.59 19.08
CA ASN A 81 5.10 22.56 18.05
C ASN A 81 4.58 21.90 16.75
N ALA A 82 3.91 20.74 16.86
CA ALA A 82 3.32 20.07 15.71
C ALA A 82 2.26 20.95 15.01
N THR A 83 1.44 21.66 15.79
CA THR A 83 0.45 22.63 15.28
C THR A 83 1.13 23.77 14.53
N ALA A 84 2.18 24.35 15.09
CA ALA A 84 2.92 25.43 14.47
C ALA A 84 3.60 24.99 13.16
N ARG A 85 4.10 23.76 13.09
CA ARG A 85 4.66 23.19 11.86
C ARG A 85 3.60 22.88 10.81
N LEU A 86 2.40 22.49 11.21
CA LEU A 86 1.32 22.18 10.28
C LEU A 86 0.83 23.41 9.50
N ALA A 87 0.78 24.58 10.11
CA ALA A 87 0.31 25.79 9.47
C ALA A 87 1.07 26.18 8.18
N PRO A 88 2.42 26.17 8.14
CA PRO A 88 3.19 26.30 6.91
C PRO A 88 2.89 25.22 5.86
N TYR A 89 2.68 23.96 6.28
CA TYR A 89 2.33 22.89 5.36
C TYR A 89 0.95 23.12 4.72
N GLN A 90 -0.04 23.56 5.47
CA GLN A 90 -1.35 23.92 4.93
C GLN A 90 -1.24 25.03 3.90
N TYR A 91 -0.45 26.07 4.19
CA TYR A 91 -0.18 27.15 3.24
C TYR A 91 0.50 26.62 1.97
N LEU A 92 1.59 25.85 2.13
CA LEU A 92 2.33 25.26 1.01
C LEU A 92 1.47 24.26 0.23
N HIS A 93 0.63 23.48 0.90
CA HIS A 93 -0.33 22.60 0.26
C HIS A 93 -1.31 23.33 -0.64
N ASN A 94 -1.88 24.42 -0.15
CA ASN A 94 -2.80 25.28 -0.92
C ASN A 94 -2.11 25.94 -2.12
N GLN A 95 -0.80 26.14 -2.04
CA GLN A 95 0.04 26.60 -3.16
C GLN A 95 0.64 25.45 -3.98
N GLY A 96 0.37 24.21 -3.59
CA GLY A 96 0.89 23.01 -4.23
C GLY A 96 2.41 22.81 -4.07
N LEU A 97 3.01 23.22 -2.97
CA LEU A 97 4.47 23.28 -2.77
C LEU A 97 4.98 22.45 -1.57
N HIS A 98 4.22 21.54 -1.00
CA HIS A 98 4.67 20.81 0.19
C HIS A 98 5.48 19.51 -0.12
N SER A 99 6.25 19.04 0.84
CA SER A 99 6.98 17.79 0.76
C SER A 99 6.17 16.64 1.35
N ALA A 100 5.88 15.62 0.55
CA ALA A 100 5.20 14.42 1.00
C ALA A 100 5.97 13.68 2.13
N LEU A 101 7.31 13.69 2.05
CA LEU A 101 8.16 13.09 3.09
C LEU A 101 7.99 13.80 4.44
N SER A 102 7.99 15.13 4.44
CA SER A 102 7.83 15.90 5.68
C SER A 102 6.45 15.72 6.30
N LEU A 103 5.40 15.60 5.49
CA LEU A 103 4.04 15.28 5.96
C LEU A 103 3.97 13.87 6.54
N ARG A 104 4.63 12.90 5.92
CA ARG A 104 4.72 11.53 6.43
C ARG A 104 5.41 11.48 7.79
N LEU A 105 6.55 12.16 7.95
CA LEU A 105 7.25 12.25 9.24
C LEU A 105 6.38 12.91 10.30
N LEU A 106 5.68 14.00 9.97
CA LEU A 106 4.74 14.63 10.89
C LEU A 106 3.59 13.70 11.26
N GLY A 107 3.06 12.92 10.32
CA GLY A 107 2.03 11.90 10.58
C GLY A 107 2.51 10.80 11.55
N GLN A 108 3.77 10.36 11.43
CA GLN A 108 4.37 9.39 12.36
C GLN A 108 4.53 9.98 13.76
N GLU A 109 5.02 11.22 13.87
CA GLU A 109 5.12 11.92 15.16
C GLU A 109 3.73 12.08 15.83
N LEU A 110 2.71 12.47 15.07
CA LEU A 110 1.34 12.58 15.59
C LEU A 110 0.77 11.24 16.07
N SER A 111 1.08 10.13 15.38
CA SER A 111 0.70 8.80 15.83
C SER A 111 1.35 8.42 17.17
N GLN A 112 2.62 8.79 17.37
CA GLN A 112 3.29 8.56 18.64
C GLN A 112 2.67 9.42 19.75
N LEU A 113 2.43 10.71 19.49
CA LEU A 113 1.77 11.61 20.43
C LEU A 113 0.37 11.15 20.83
N GLU A 114 -0.39 10.58 19.88
CA GLU A 114 -1.70 10.00 20.15
C GLU A 114 -1.62 8.83 21.15
N THR A 115 -0.62 7.96 20.99
CA THR A 115 -0.36 6.85 21.91
C THR A 115 0.03 7.39 23.30
N ASP A 116 0.98 8.32 23.36
CA ASP A 116 1.46 8.90 24.63
C ASP A 116 0.35 9.64 25.39
N ILE A 117 -0.54 10.35 24.68
CA ILE A 117 -1.71 11.02 25.27
C ILE A 117 -2.73 10.00 25.76
N SER A 118 -2.97 8.92 25.01
CA SER A 118 -3.87 7.85 25.43
C SER A 118 -3.40 7.19 26.73
N ASP A 119 -2.10 6.93 26.85
CA ASP A 119 -1.50 6.34 28.04
C ASP A 119 -1.66 7.26 29.26
N ILE A 120 -1.38 8.55 29.10
CA ILE A 120 -1.56 9.53 30.18
C ILE A 120 -3.04 9.73 30.50
N HIS A 121 -3.93 9.75 29.50
CA HIS A 121 -5.36 9.88 29.72
C HIS A 121 -5.94 8.70 30.50
N SER A 122 -5.45 7.49 30.27
CA SER A 122 -5.86 6.30 31.03
C SER A 122 -5.55 6.43 32.53
N GLN A 123 -4.48 7.17 32.89
CA GLN A 123 -4.03 7.36 34.28
C GLN A 123 -4.62 8.62 34.93
N LEU A 124 -4.68 9.76 34.19
CA LEU A 124 -5.15 11.04 34.76
C LEU A 124 -6.65 11.30 34.55
N ASN A 125 -7.21 10.81 33.46
CA ASN A 125 -8.63 10.96 33.05
C ASN A 125 -9.22 12.37 33.33
N ASN A 126 -8.49 13.40 32.94
CA ASN A 126 -8.89 14.79 33.17
C ASN A 126 -9.29 15.52 31.86
N THR A 127 -9.87 16.70 32.00
CA THR A 127 -10.33 17.50 30.87
C THR A 127 -9.21 17.98 29.95
N GLN A 128 -8.01 18.15 30.48
CA GLN A 128 -6.82 18.60 29.73
C GLN A 128 -6.29 17.52 28.80
N THR A 129 -6.19 16.27 29.27
CA THR A 129 -5.80 15.14 28.43
C THR A 129 -6.85 14.85 27.36
N GLN A 130 -8.13 15.03 27.69
CA GLN A 130 -9.22 14.91 26.70
C GLN A 130 -9.15 15.99 25.62
N LYS A 131 -8.77 17.22 25.98
CA LYS A 131 -8.56 18.31 25.03
C LYS A 131 -7.40 18.01 24.08
N LEU A 132 -6.25 17.61 24.63
CA LEU A 132 -5.07 17.24 23.85
C LEU A 132 -5.35 16.08 22.88
N SER A 133 -6.06 15.05 23.31
CA SER A 133 -6.46 13.93 22.44
C SER A 133 -7.29 14.40 21.24
N ARG A 134 -8.24 15.32 21.46
CA ARG A 134 -9.03 15.91 20.36
C ARG A 134 -8.19 16.78 19.44
N GLU A 135 -7.25 17.54 19.99
CA GLU A 135 -6.35 18.38 19.19
C GLU A 135 -5.44 17.54 18.30
N VAL A 136 -4.80 16.50 18.84
CA VAL A 136 -3.96 15.60 18.04
C VAL A 136 -4.78 14.86 16.98
N GLY A 137 -5.99 14.39 17.32
CA GLY A 137 -6.88 13.76 16.36
C GLY A 137 -7.27 14.69 15.19
N LYS A 138 -7.47 15.97 15.44
CA LYS A 138 -7.70 16.97 14.38
C LYS A 138 -6.47 17.19 13.50
N LEU A 139 -5.29 17.37 14.13
CA LEU A 139 -4.03 17.53 13.41
C LEU A 139 -3.75 16.32 12.49
N ARG A 140 -3.98 15.11 12.99
CA ARG A 140 -3.84 13.88 12.21
C ARG A 140 -4.81 13.84 11.03
N THR A 141 -6.09 14.18 11.26
CA THR A 141 -7.08 14.25 10.17
C THR A 141 -6.68 15.25 9.09
N ASP A 142 -6.10 16.41 9.48
CA ASP A 142 -5.64 17.42 8.53
C ASP A 142 -4.41 16.96 7.75
N VAL A 143 -3.45 16.27 8.39
CA VAL A 143 -2.30 15.65 7.73
C VAL A 143 -2.75 14.57 6.75
N ASP A 144 -3.63 13.65 7.18
CA ASP A 144 -4.16 12.57 6.34
C ASP A 144 -4.91 13.14 5.12
N ARG A 145 -5.69 14.22 5.32
CA ARG A 145 -6.37 14.92 4.22
C ARG A 145 -5.38 15.50 3.23
N MET A 146 -4.30 16.14 3.68
CA MET A 146 -3.26 16.67 2.80
C MET A 146 -2.50 15.56 2.07
N GLN A 147 -2.30 14.40 2.68
CA GLN A 147 -1.70 13.25 2.03
C GLN A 147 -2.64 12.61 0.97
N MET A 148 -3.94 12.62 1.20
CA MET A 148 -4.93 12.09 0.25
C MET A 148 -5.19 13.01 -0.94
N THR A 149 -5.14 14.32 -0.73
CA THR A 149 -5.33 15.34 -1.78
C THR A 149 -3.99 15.75 -2.37
N ASP A 150 -3.28 14.82 -2.98
CA ASP A 150 -1.97 15.06 -3.58
C ASP A 150 -2.07 15.96 -4.83
N THR A 151 -2.21 17.26 -4.62
CA THR A 151 -2.23 18.32 -5.65
C THR A 151 -0.97 19.18 -5.57
N ILE A 152 0.21 18.57 -5.66
CA ILE A 152 1.43 19.26 -5.27
C ILE A 152 2.26 19.69 -6.47
N ASN A 153 2.58 20.97 -6.57
CA ASN A 153 3.54 21.52 -7.52
C ASN A 153 4.97 20.97 -7.33
N MET A 154 5.35 20.56 -6.13
CA MET A 154 6.63 19.85 -5.93
C MET A 154 6.66 18.50 -6.62
N LYS A 155 5.52 17.81 -6.70
CA LYS A 155 5.35 16.62 -7.54
C LYS A 155 5.61 16.99 -9.01
N THR A 156 4.95 18.01 -9.51
CA THR A 156 5.14 18.50 -10.88
C THR A 156 6.59 18.95 -11.14
N VAL A 157 7.23 19.63 -10.19
CA VAL A 157 8.64 20.03 -10.30
C VAL A 157 9.55 18.81 -10.27
N LYS A 158 9.32 17.86 -9.35
CA LYS A 158 10.06 16.61 -9.24
C LYS A 158 9.90 15.76 -10.51
N GLU A 159 8.67 15.65 -11.02
CA GLU A 159 8.38 14.97 -12.29
C GLU A 159 9.09 15.64 -13.47
N ARG A 160 9.07 16.97 -13.54
CA ARG A 160 9.75 17.71 -14.62
C ARG A 160 11.28 17.59 -14.55
N LEU A 161 11.85 17.57 -13.36
CA LEU A 161 13.27 17.30 -13.16
C LEU A 161 13.66 15.86 -13.55
N ARG A 162 12.83 14.87 -13.17
CA ARG A 162 12.97 13.49 -13.62
C ARG A 162 12.91 13.41 -15.15
N TYR A 163 11.88 14.02 -15.74
CA TYR A 163 11.71 14.07 -17.19
C TYR A 163 12.95 14.62 -17.88
N LEU A 164 13.50 15.76 -17.42
CA LEU A 164 14.69 16.38 -18.00
C LEU A 164 15.94 15.51 -17.80
N LYS A 165 16.12 14.91 -16.61
CA LYS A 165 17.22 14.01 -16.32
C LYS A 165 17.15 12.77 -17.22
N ASN A 166 16.01 12.11 -17.28
CA ASN A 166 15.82 10.89 -18.05
C ASN A 166 15.88 11.16 -19.56
N GLY A 167 15.39 12.31 -20.02
CA GLY A 167 15.57 12.75 -21.40
C GLY A 167 17.04 12.92 -21.75
N ALA A 168 17.85 13.45 -20.84
CA ALA A 168 19.30 13.58 -21.04
C ALA A 168 20.02 12.22 -21.05
N GLU A 169 19.61 11.27 -20.20
CA GLU A 169 20.17 9.91 -20.16
C GLU A 169 19.77 9.10 -21.42
N SER A 170 18.49 9.15 -21.82
CA SER A 170 17.98 8.46 -23.01
C SER A 170 18.65 8.92 -24.31
N CYS A 171 19.14 10.15 -24.35
CA CYS A 171 19.90 10.69 -25.50
C CYS A 171 21.27 10.05 -25.69
N LYS A 172 21.78 9.30 -24.72
CA LYS A 172 23.15 8.73 -24.80
C LYS A 172 23.23 7.44 -25.63
N THR A 173 22.14 6.68 -25.72
CA THR A 173 22.18 5.30 -26.24
C THR A 173 21.25 5.08 -27.44
N ILE A 174 20.17 5.81 -27.55
CA ILE A 174 19.24 5.74 -28.68
C ILE A 174 19.28 7.09 -29.44
N PRO A 175 19.23 7.09 -30.78
CA PRO A 175 19.24 8.31 -31.55
C PRO A 175 18.17 9.31 -31.14
N LYS A 176 18.50 10.61 -31.08
CA LYS A 176 17.56 11.69 -30.73
C LYS A 176 16.33 11.78 -31.63
N ASP A 177 16.47 11.25 -32.84
CA ASP A 177 15.44 11.16 -33.88
C ASP A 177 14.71 9.82 -33.90
N TYR A 178 14.90 8.99 -32.84
CA TYR A 178 14.17 7.72 -32.72
C TYR A 178 12.66 7.96 -32.82
N ARG A 179 12.06 7.28 -33.77
CA ARG A 179 10.60 7.25 -33.95
C ARG A 179 10.14 5.81 -33.86
N GLY A 180 9.22 5.57 -32.93
CA GLY A 180 8.60 4.26 -32.80
C GLY A 180 7.92 3.81 -34.11
N GLN A 181 7.75 2.50 -34.24
CA GLN A 181 7.05 1.94 -35.39
C GLN A 181 5.54 2.17 -35.28
N GLY A 182 4.94 2.62 -36.37
CA GLY A 182 3.48 2.75 -36.49
C GLY A 182 2.96 4.18 -36.51
N ARG A 183 1.71 4.30 -36.94
CA ARG A 183 1.02 5.57 -37.21
C ARG A 183 0.90 6.48 -35.98
N TYR A 184 0.90 5.90 -34.80
CA TYR A 184 0.68 6.59 -33.53
C TYR A 184 1.95 6.76 -32.70
N CYS A 185 3.09 6.23 -33.16
CA CYS A 185 4.39 6.25 -32.47
C CYS A 185 5.30 7.34 -33.03
N LEU A 186 4.90 8.58 -32.90
CA LEU A 186 5.67 9.73 -33.41
C LEU A 186 6.68 10.30 -32.40
N LYS A 187 6.61 9.84 -31.16
CA LYS A 187 7.48 10.31 -30.06
C LYS A 187 8.60 9.30 -29.77
N GLY A 188 9.63 9.75 -29.12
CA GLY A 188 10.78 8.94 -28.73
C GLY A 188 10.45 7.88 -27.66
N LEU A 189 11.49 7.43 -26.98
CA LEU A 189 11.33 6.55 -25.82
C LEU A 189 10.61 7.25 -24.66
N ILE A 190 10.15 6.47 -23.70
CA ILE A 190 9.67 7.01 -22.41
C ILE A 190 10.84 7.75 -21.75
N THR A 191 10.61 9.00 -21.41
CA THR A 191 11.58 9.88 -20.77
C THR A 191 11.32 10.08 -19.31
N ASP A 192 10.06 9.88 -18.86
CA ASP A 192 9.66 9.96 -17.46
C ASP A 192 8.35 9.22 -17.21
N ILE A 193 8.14 8.80 -15.97
CA ILE A 193 6.88 8.20 -15.47
C ILE A 193 6.45 9.03 -14.27
N SER A 194 5.20 9.47 -14.27
CA SER A 194 4.63 10.25 -13.16
C SER A 194 4.56 9.44 -11.86
N ASP A 195 4.30 10.11 -10.75
CA ASP A 195 3.75 9.43 -9.57
C ASP A 195 2.34 8.90 -9.88
N PRO A 196 1.76 7.99 -9.06
CA PRO A 196 0.44 7.44 -9.36
C PRO A 196 -0.63 8.52 -9.48
N VAL A 197 -1.25 8.63 -10.67
CA VAL A 197 -2.39 9.52 -10.94
C VAL A 197 -3.71 8.89 -10.53
N THR A 198 -3.75 7.57 -10.39
CA THR A 198 -4.87 6.83 -9.82
C THR A 198 -4.34 5.90 -8.75
N THR A 199 -5.01 5.88 -7.60
CA THR A 199 -4.75 4.96 -6.49
C THR A 199 -6.07 4.47 -5.93
N LYS A 200 -6.29 3.16 -5.99
CA LYS A 200 -7.53 2.54 -5.53
C LYS A 200 -7.25 1.17 -4.92
N VAL A 201 -8.01 0.80 -3.88
CA VAL A 201 -8.05 -0.60 -3.43
C VAL A 201 -8.84 -1.43 -4.44
N SER A 202 -8.37 -2.63 -4.74
CA SER A 202 -9.09 -3.57 -5.62
C SER A 202 -10.56 -3.70 -5.22
N PRO A 203 -11.51 -3.66 -6.18
CA PRO A 203 -12.94 -3.84 -5.90
C PRO A 203 -13.28 -5.18 -5.23
N HIS A 204 -12.38 -6.16 -5.31
CA HIS A 204 -12.51 -7.46 -4.67
C HIS A 204 -11.91 -7.51 -3.25
N GLY A 205 -11.28 -6.40 -2.80
CA GLY A 205 -10.65 -6.26 -1.48
C GLY A 205 -9.15 -6.52 -1.47
N LYS A 206 -8.49 -6.12 -0.39
CA LYS A 206 -7.03 -6.23 -0.20
C LYS A 206 -6.49 -7.67 -0.18
N SER A 207 -7.32 -8.64 0.16
CA SER A 207 -6.92 -10.06 0.17
C SER A 207 -6.65 -10.62 -1.23
N TYR A 208 -7.15 -9.98 -2.27
CA TYR A 208 -6.86 -10.31 -3.65
C TYR A 208 -5.60 -9.56 -4.09
N THR A 209 -4.44 -10.10 -3.73
CA THR A 209 -3.14 -9.44 -3.91
C THR A 209 -2.57 -9.55 -5.32
N SER A 210 -3.18 -10.36 -6.19
CA SER A 210 -2.73 -10.60 -7.56
C SER A 210 -3.88 -10.48 -8.57
N GLY A 211 -3.55 -9.92 -9.72
CA GLY A 211 -4.47 -9.70 -10.82
C GLY A 211 -3.90 -8.70 -11.82
N SER A 212 -4.73 -8.27 -12.74
CA SER A 212 -4.45 -7.21 -13.72
C SER A 212 -5.63 -6.27 -13.83
N TRP A 213 -5.38 -5.06 -14.27
CA TRP A 213 -6.42 -4.06 -14.44
C TRP A 213 -5.98 -2.98 -15.42
N GLY A 214 -6.91 -2.21 -15.92
CA GLY A 214 -6.60 -1.09 -16.78
C GLY A 214 -7.84 -0.47 -17.41
N LYS A 215 -7.59 0.44 -18.34
CA LYS A 215 -8.59 0.93 -19.29
C LYS A 215 -8.61 0.01 -20.52
N GLN A 216 -9.75 -0.18 -21.14
CA GLN A 216 -9.84 -0.92 -22.39
C GLN A 216 -8.99 -0.23 -23.46
N ALA A 217 -8.08 -0.97 -24.09
CA ALA A 217 -7.22 -0.47 -25.13
C ALA A 217 -7.87 -0.70 -26.50
N GLN A 218 -7.85 0.32 -27.35
CA GLN A 218 -8.35 0.25 -28.73
C GLN A 218 -7.74 1.36 -29.58
N MET A 219 -7.17 1.02 -30.74
CA MET A 219 -6.47 1.99 -31.58
C MET A 219 -7.29 2.56 -32.75
N ASP A 220 -8.30 1.84 -33.27
CA ASP A 220 -8.87 2.13 -34.59
C ASP A 220 -10.40 2.31 -34.61
N SER A 221 -11.07 2.76 -33.57
CA SER A 221 -12.52 2.93 -33.65
C SER A 221 -13.01 4.34 -33.34
N GLU A 222 -13.93 4.80 -34.21
CA GLU A 222 -14.91 5.82 -33.88
C GLU A 222 -15.77 5.32 -32.71
N GLY A 223 -15.51 5.83 -31.50
CA GLY A 223 -16.21 5.42 -30.29
C GLY A 223 -15.29 4.67 -29.30
N GLN A 224 -14.19 5.32 -28.91
CA GLN A 224 -13.35 4.81 -27.81
C GLN A 224 -14.21 4.52 -26.58
N LYS A 225 -14.31 3.26 -26.22
CA LYS A 225 -14.95 2.86 -24.97
C LYS A 225 -14.08 3.35 -23.82
N ASN A 226 -14.64 4.14 -22.93
CA ASN A 226 -13.96 4.62 -21.72
C ASN A 226 -14.05 3.62 -20.56
N SER A 227 -14.25 2.34 -20.88
CA SER A 227 -14.43 1.31 -19.86
C SER A 227 -13.12 0.93 -19.17
N TYR A 228 -13.25 0.65 -17.89
CA TYR A 228 -12.19 0.14 -17.01
C TYR A 228 -12.49 -1.30 -16.65
N TRP A 229 -11.46 -2.09 -16.48
CA TRP A 229 -11.63 -3.51 -16.20
C TRP A 229 -10.70 -3.96 -15.09
N VAL A 230 -11.10 -4.99 -14.37
CA VAL A 230 -10.31 -5.64 -13.33
C VAL A 230 -10.48 -7.15 -13.47
N GLN A 231 -9.37 -7.84 -13.58
CA GLN A 231 -9.29 -9.29 -13.50
C GLN A 231 -8.48 -9.65 -12.26
N THR A 232 -9.08 -10.30 -11.29
CA THR A 232 -8.41 -10.73 -10.07
C THR A 232 -8.15 -12.23 -10.11
N LEU A 233 -7.03 -12.64 -9.54
CA LEU A 233 -6.79 -14.04 -9.25
C LEU A 233 -7.46 -14.42 -7.93
N LEU A 234 -7.81 -15.71 -7.78
CA LEU A 234 -8.34 -16.24 -6.53
C LEU A 234 -7.33 -16.13 -5.38
N SER A 235 -7.75 -16.49 -4.18
CA SER A 235 -6.92 -16.46 -2.97
C SER A 235 -5.61 -17.27 -3.07
N SER A 236 -5.54 -18.22 -4.01
CA SER A 236 -4.30 -18.91 -4.37
C SER A 236 -3.28 -18.03 -5.10
N HIS A 237 -3.70 -16.83 -5.55
CA HIS A 237 -2.91 -15.87 -6.33
C HIS A 237 -2.37 -16.39 -7.66
N ILE A 238 -2.92 -17.49 -8.18
CA ILE A 238 -2.42 -18.18 -9.37
C ILE A 238 -3.46 -18.20 -10.48
N TRP A 239 -4.73 -18.44 -10.17
CA TRP A 239 -5.79 -18.71 -11.14
C TRP A 239 -6.97 -17.79 -11.01
N GLY A 240 -7.65 -17.56 -12.12
CA GLY A 240 -8.90 -16.83 -12.18
C GLY A 240 -9.75 -17.26 -13.39
N ASN A 241 -11.02 -16.91 -13.38
CA ASN A 241 -11.97 -17.27 -14.45
C ASN A 241 -12.98 -16.18 -14.76
N SER A 242 -12.84 -15.00 -14.20
CA SER A 242 -13.78 -13.90 -14.38
C SER A 242 -13.10 -12.56 -14.63
N LEU A 243 -13.80 -11.70 -15.34
CA LEU A 243 -13.41 -10.34 -15.66
C LEU A 243 -14.55 -9.40 -15.25
N ARG A 244 -14.23 -8.30 -14.57
CA ARG A 244 -15.18 -7.25 -14.21
C ARG A 244 -14.92 -6.01 -15.05
N ILE A 245 -15.97 -5.46 -15.65
CA ILE A 245 -15.90 -4.24 -16.51
C ILE A 245 -16.82 -3.16 -15.93
N TYR A 246 -16.30 -1.93 -15.89
CA TYR A 246 -16.98 -0.70 -15.53
C TYR A 246 -17.04 0.20 -16.76
N GLN A 247 -18.19 0.81 -17.02
CA GLN A 247 -18.38 1.62 -18.24
C GLN A 247 -17.73 3.00 -18.15
N THR A 248 -17.55 3.52 -16.94
CA THR A 248 -16.96 4.84 -16.69
C THR A 248 -15.88 4.78 -15.63
N TYR A 249 -15.05 5.81 -15.56
CA TYR A 249 -14.06 5.97 -14.49
C TYR A 249 -14.72 6.16 -13.13
N GLU A 250 -15.82 6.89 -13.09
CA GLU A 250 -16.60 7.14 -11.88
C GLU A 250 -17.17 5.84 -11.31
N ASP A 251 -17.75 4.99 -12.15
CA ASP A 251 -18.24 3.66 -11.75
C ASP A 251 -17.11 2.78 -11.23
N PHE A 252 -15.96 2.81 -11.91
CA PHE A 252 -14.77 2.10 -11.47
C PHE A 252 -14.30 2.59 -10.09
N MET A 253 -14.16 3.90 -9.89
CA MET A 253 -13.73 4.48 -8.61
C MET A 253 -14.73 4.18 -7.48
N ALA A 254 -16.04 4.22 -7.77
CA ALA A 254 -17.10 3.88 -6.82
C ALA A 254 -17.27 2.37 -6.61
N SER A 255 -16.64 1.51 -7.43
CA SER A 255 -16.88 0.05 -7.47
C SER A 255 -18.35 -0.32 -7.72
N ALA A 256 -19.06 0.49 -8.50
CA ALA A 256 -20.48 0.38 -8.78
C ALA A 256 -20.76 0.08 -10.27
N ASN A 257 -21.99 -0.30 -10.59
CA ASN A 257 -22.49 -0.45 -11.98
C ASN A 257 -21.61 -1.31 -12.89
N HIS A 258 -21.01 -2.35 -12.35
CA HIS A 258 -20.13 -3.25 -13.09
C HIS A 258 -20.89 -4.37 -13.81
N ARG A 259 -20.25 -4.93 -14.82
CA ARG A 259 -20.65 -6.16 -15.47
C ARG A 259 -19.56 -7.20 -15.35
N ASP A 260 -19.93 -8.41 -14.88
CA ASP A 260 -19.01 -9.54 -14.75
C ASP A 260 -19.15 -10.49 -15.94
N PHE A 261 -18.01 -10.94 -16.46
CA PHE A 261 -17.87 -11.94 -17.50
C PHE A 261 -17.14 -13.15 -16.93
N THR A 262 -17.63 -14.34 -17.23
CA THR A 262 -17.00 -15.60 -16.82
C THR A 262 -16.54 -16.34 -18.06
N PHE A 263 -15.23 -16.46 -18.26
CA PHE A 263 -14.63 -17.08 -19.44
C PHE A 263 -14.23 -18.54 -19.23
N ALA A 264 -14.42 -19.08 -18.03
CA ALA A 264 -14.20 -20.49 -17.74
C ALA A 264 -15.15 -20.96 -16.63
N GLY A 265 -15.65 -22.19 -16.73
CA GLY A 265 -16.58 -22.76 -15.76
C GLY A 265 -15.99 -22.99 -14.36
N SER A 266 -14.66 -23.03 -14.28
CA SER A 266 -13.91 -23.13 -13.03
C SER A 266 -12.49 -22.62 -13.23
N TYR A 267 -11.79 -22.34 -12.14
CA TYR A 267 -10.42 -21.83 -12.15
C TYR A 267 -9.36 -22.88 -12.54
N ASN A 268 -9.72 -24.14 -12.64
CA ASN A 268 -8.87 -25.22 -13.16
C ASN A 268 -9.30 -25.71 -14.56
N HIS A 269 -10.19 -25.00 -15.21
CA HIS A 269 -10.59 -25.26 -16.58
C HIS A 269 -9.50 -24.83 -17.56
N ALA A 270 -9.37 -25.48 -18.71
CA ALA A 270 -8.36 -25.17 -19.71
C ALA A 270 -8.40 -23.70 -20.21
N ASN A 271 -9.58 -23.07 -20.16
CA ASN A 271 -9.76 -21.66 -20.52
C ASN A 271 -9.60 -20.68 -19.34
N ALA A 272 -9.26 -21.16 -18.13
CA ALA A 272 -8.99 -20.26 -17.02
C ALA A 272 -7.67 -19.51 -17.24
N ILE A 273 -7.52 -18.36 -16.57
CA ILE A 273 -6.27 -17.60 -16.56
C ILE A 273 -5.31 -18.20 -15.54
N GLU A 274 -4.04 -18.27 -15.90
CA GLU A 274 -2.94 -18.58 -15.01
C GLU A 274 -1.96 -17.39 -14.94
N GLY A 275 -1.75 -16.90 -13.73
CA GLY A 275 -0.91 -15.72 -13.52
C GLY A 275 -1.65 -14.38 -13.72
N PRO A 276 -1.01 -13.28 -13.29
CA PRO A 276 -1.66 -11.98 -13.20
C PRO A 276 -1.64 -11.16 -14.50
N SER A 277 -1.18 -11.75 -15.61
CA SER A 277 -1.03 -11.02 -16.86
C SER A 277 -2.24 -11.17 -17.75
N ALA A 278 -2.94 -10.07 -17.97
CA ALA A 278 -4.02 -9.97 -18.95
C ALA A 278 -4.15 -8.56 -19.49
N VAL A 279 -4.63 -8.42 -20.73
CA VAL A 279 -4.99 -7.14 -21.33
C VAL A 279 -6.36 -7.23 -22.01
N LEU A 280 -7.16 -6.19 -21.85
CA LEU A 280 -8.41 -6.00 -22.58
C LEU A 280 -8.14 -5.11 -23.78
N TYR A 281 -8.07 -5.72 -24.97
CA TYR A 281 -7.76 -5.03 -26.22
C TYR A 281 -8.90 -5.24 -27.24
N GLY A 282 -9.46 -4.16 -27.75
CA GLY A 282 -10.70 -4.24 -28.54
C GLY A 282 -11.83 -4.87 -27.71
N GLU A 283 -12.51 -5.84 -28.30
CA GLU A 283 -13.63 -6.56 -27.68
C GLU A 283 -13.20 -7.91 -27.09
N ALA A 284 -11.91 -8.09 -26.77
CA ALA A 284 -11.44 -9.36 -26.27
C ALA A 284 -10.41 -9.21 -25.13
N LEU A 285 -10.46 -10.13 -24.18
CA LEU A 285 -9.46 -10.31 -23.14
C LEU A 285 -8.41 -11.30 -23.62
N TYR A 286 -7.15 -10.91 -23.54
CA TYR A 286 -5.99 -11.75 -23.86
C TYR A 286 -5.24 -12.08 -22.57
N TYR A 287 -4.88 -13.35 -22.38
CA TYR A 287 -4.29 -13.81 -21.13
C TYR A 287 -3.57 -15.15 -21.32
N HIS A 288 -2.72 -15.51 -20.37
CA HIS A 288 -2.08 -16.80 -20.29
C HIS A 288 -3.09 -17.88 -19.91
N CYS A 289 -3.24 -18.92 -20.76
CA CYS A 289 -4.14 -20.02 -20.50
C CYS A 289 -3.62 -20.98 -19.43
N TYR A 290 -4.54 -21.60 -18.69
CA TYR A 290 -4.26 -22.52 -17.61
C TYR A 290 -3.33 -23.67 -18.03
N ARG A 291 -2.22 -23.81 -17.33
CA ARG A 291 -1.21 -24.89 -17.46
C ARG A 291 -0.82 -25.20 -18.90
N SER A 292 -0.64 -24.22 -19.72
CA SER A 292 -0.26 -24.39 -21.12
C SER A 292 0.76 -23.35 -21.57
N ALA A 293 1.36 -23.58 -22.74
CA ALA A 293 2.17 -22.58 -23.43
C ALA A 293 1.34 -21.64 -24.30
N ASP A 294 0.03 -21.56 -24.04
CA ASP A 294 -0.91 -20.86 -24.91
C ASP A 294 -1.26 -19.49 -24.36
N VAL A 295 -1.47 -18.54 -25.29
CA VAL A 295 -2.22 -17.31 -25.04
C VAL A 295 -3.67 -17.54 -25.46
N CYS A 296 -4.60 -17.30 -24.55
CA CYS A 296 -6.04 -17.33 -24.77
C CYS A 296 -6.55 -15.95 -25.18
N ARG A 297 -7.52 -15.91 -26.10
CA ARG A 297 -8.36 -14.77 -26.44
C ARG A 297 -9.81 -15.11 -26.10
N TYR A 298 -10.37 -14.42 -25.13
CA TYR A 298 -11.81 -14.50 -24.82
C TYR A 298 -12.54 -13.33 -25.44
N ASP A 299 -13.46 -13.63 -26.35
CA ASP A 299 -14.29 -12.66 -27.03
C ASP A 299 -15.53 -12.31 -26.21
N LEU A 300 -15.70 -11.01 -25.87
CA LEU A 300 -16.76 -10.53 -25.00
C LEU A 300 -18.15 -10.62 -25.64
N ASN A 301 -18.24 -10.61 -26.98
CA ASN A 301 -19.50 -10.63 -27.70
C ASN A 301 -20.00 -12.04 -27.95
N SER A 302 -19.10 -12.92 -28.40
CA SER A 302 -19.46 -14.31 -28.74
C SER A 302 -19.34 -15.27 -27.54
N ASN A 303 -18.70 -14.83 -26.46
CA ASN A 303 -18.43 -15.67 -25.28
C ASN A 303 -17.60 -16.92 -25.62
N THR A 304 -16.69 -16.80 -26.58
CA THR A 304 -15.83 -17.91 -27.05
C THR A 304 -14.38 -17.68 -26.69
N VAL A 305 -13.63 -18.78 -26.49
CA VAL A 305 -12.18 -18.74 -26.23
C VAL A 305 -11.45 -19.39 -27.39
N THR A 306 -10.55 -18.64 -28.01
CA THR A 306 -9.56 -19.14 -28.97
C THR A 306 -8.16 -19.04 -28.35
N ARG A 307 -7.20 -19.81 -28.90
CA ARG A 307 -5.85 -19.85 -28.35
C ARG A 307 -4.77 -19.99 -29.40
N VAL A 308 -3.57 -19.57 -29.06
CA VAL A 308 -2.35 -19.80 -29.85
C VAL A 308 -1.22 -20.29 -28.94
N THR A 309 -0.49 -21.29 -29.38
CA THR A 309 0.69 -21.79 -28.65
C THR A 309 1.92 -20.93 -28.96
N LEU A 310 2.61 -20.50 -27.89
CA LEU A 310 3.83 -19.73 -28.02
C LEU A 310 4.99 -20.62 -28.45
N PRO A 311 5.90 -20.15 -29.32
CA PRO A 311 7.06 -20.92 -29.73
C PRO A 311 8.11 -21.08 -28.63
N GLY A 312 8.81 -22.20 -28.64
CA GLY A 312 9.87 -22.54 -27.70
C GLY A 312 9.51 -23.62 -26.69
N THR A 313 10.52 -24.11 -25.98
CA THR A 313 10.36 -25.16 -24.98
C THR A 313 10.33 -24.59 -23.57
N GLY A 314 9.52 -25.19 -22.68
CA GLY A 314 9.42 -24.81 -21.27
C GLY A 314 8.49 -23.64 -20.99
N VAL A 315 7.84 -23.10 -22.00
CA VAL A 315 6.91 -21.95 -21.83
C VAL A 315 5.62 -22.41 -21.15
N GLY A 316 5.18 -21.65 -20.19
CA GLY A 316 3.77 -21.59 -19.80
C GLY A 316 3.25 -22.59 -18.80
N PHE A 317 4.04 -23.48 -18.20
CA PHE A 317 3.51 -24.37 -17.17
C PHE A 317 4.43 -24.64 -16.00
N ASN A 318 5.27 -23.69 -15.73
CA ASN A 318 6.32 -23.92 -14.77
C ASN A 318 6.78 -22.65 -14.12
N ASN A 319 6.04 -22.17 -13.13
CA ASN A 319 6.41 -21.00 -12.35
C ASN A 319 7.73 -21.21 -11.57
N LYS A 320 8.78 -21.55 -12.30
CA LYS A 320 10.11 -21.86 -11.79
C LYS A 320 11.15 -21.09 -12.59
N PHE A 321 12.33 -21.03 -12.01
CA PHE A 321 13.53 -20.66 -12.72
C PHE A 321 13.73 -21.54 -13.99
N PRO A 322 14.00 -20.97 -15.15
CA PRO A 322 14.21 -19.53 -15.44
C PRO A 322 12.99 -18.77 -15.99
N TYR A 323 11.80 -19.34 -15.93
CA TYR A 323 10.63 -18.91 -16.70
C TYR A 323 9.87 -17.74 -16.08
N CYS A 324 9.85 -17.64 -14.74
CA CYS A 324 9.13 -16.61 -14.00
C CYS A 324 9.95 -15.31 -13.88
N TYR A 325 9.28 -14.22 -13.55
CA TYR A 325 9.93 -12.98 -13.09
C TYR A 325 10.62 -13.17 -11.72
N TYR A 326 11.27 -12.13 -11.23
CA TYR A 326 12.21 -12.11 -10.10
C TYR A 326 11.83 -13.00 -8.90
N ASP A 327 10.64 -12.89 -8.37
CA ASP A 327 10.17 -13.62 -7.18
C ASP A 327 9.28 -14.82 -7.49
N CYS A 328 9.05 -15.13 -8.76
CA CYS A 328 8.14 -16.17 -9.23
C CYS A 328 6.71 -16.04 -8.66
N ARG A 329 6.26 -14.82 -8.44
CA ARG A 329 4.97 -14.55 -7.87
C ARG A 329 3.86 -14.84 -8.87
N ALA A 330 2.82 -15.52 -8.41
CA ALA A 330 1.58 -15.75 -9.13
C ALA A 330 1.72 -16.29 -10.57
N ASN A 331 2.66 -17.21 -10.80
CA ASN A 331 2.86 -17.86 -12.10
C ASN A 331 3.05 -16.89 -13.27
N SER A 332 4.08 -16.06 -13.20
CA SER A 332 4.42 -15.05 -14.19
C SER A 332 5.21 -15.58 -15.40
N ASP A 333 4.93 -16.79 -15.86
CA ASP A 333 5.64 -17.44 -16.95
C ASP A 333 5.44 -16.75 -18.29
N VAL A 334 4.20 -16.37 -18.58
CA VAL A 334 3.79 -15.64 -19.77
C VAL A 334 3.15 -14.33 -19.36
N ASP A 335 3.60 -13.27 -19.98
CA ASP A 335 3.07 -11.92 -19.81
C ASP A 335 2.45 -11.46 -21.14
N VAL A 336 1.24 -10.88 -21.10
CA VAL A 336 0.52 -10.44 -22.29
C VAL A 336 0.34 -8.95 -22.23
N GLU A 337 0.81 -8.26 -23.28
CA GLU A 337 0.90 -6.82 -23.35
C GLU A 337 0.21 -6.27 -24.62
N ALA A 338 -0.12 -4.97 -24.57
CA ALA A 338 -0.62 -4.25 -25.73
C ALA A 338 0.07 -2.88 -25.83
N ASP A 339 0.33 -2.49 -27.08
CA ASP A 339 0.85 -1.16 -27.40
C ASP A 339 0.18 -0.58 -28.67
N GLU A 340 0.69 0.53 -29.15
CA GLU A 340 0.21 1.19 -30.37
C GLU A 340 0.33 0.33 -31.62
N THR A 341 1.20 -0.69 -31.59
CA THR A 341 1.46 -1.58 -32.74
C THR A 341 0.67 -2.88 -32.68
N GLY A 342 0.04 -3.18 -31.54
CA GLY A 342 -0.82 -4.35 -31.34
C GLY A 342 -0.57 -5.11 -30.07
N LEU A 343 -0.64 -6.43 -30.15
CA LEU A 343 -0.56 -7.35 -29.02
C LEU A 343 0.76 -8.09 -28.98
N TRP A 344 1.23 -8.37 -27.77
CA TRP A 344 2.52 -8.98 -27.49
C TRP A 344 2.42 -10.07 -26.43
N ALA A 345 3.31 -11.04 -26.49
CA ALA A 345 3.56 -12.00 -25.43
C ALA A 345 5.04 -11.96 -25.03
N LEU A 346 5.29 -11.85 -23.73
CA LEU A 346 6.62 -11.79 -23.11
C LEU A 346 6.82 -13.05 -22.26
N TYR A 347 7.86 -13.81 -22.54
CA TYR A 347 8.10 -15.07 -21.86
C TYR A 347 9.60 -15.41 -21.89
N ALA A 348 9.98 -16.56 -21.35
CA ALA A 348 11.34 -17.07 -21.45
C ALA A 348 11.35 -18.48 -21.99
N THR A 349 12.42 -18.86 -22.64
CA THR A 349 12.60 -20.22 -23.17
C THR A 349 13.94 -20.82 -22.73
N VAL A 350 14.01 -22.14 -22.72
CA VAL A 350 15.29 -22.86 -22.50
C VAL A 350 16.27 -22.55 -23.62
N GLY A 351 15.77 -22.47 -24.86
CA GLY A 351 16.61 -22.19 -26.04
C GLY A 351 17.30 -20.85 -25.96
N ASN A 352 16.64 -19.83 -25.38
CA ASN A 352 17.22 -18.50 -25.13
C ASN A 352 17.81 -18.37 -23.71
N HIS A 353 18.23 -19.45 -23.08
CA HIS A 353 18.91 -19.47 -21.79
C HIS A 353 18.14 -18.79 -20.63
N GLY A 354 16.80 -18.72 -20.71
CA GLY A 354 15.95 -18.02 -19.74
C GLY A 354 15.89 -16.52 -19.91
N ASN A 355 16.45 -15.96 -20.99
CA ASN A 355 16.27 -14.57 -21.32
C ASN A 355 14.87 -14.31 -21.88
N LEU A 356 14.43 -13.06 -21.78
CA LEU A 356 13.14 -12.61 -22.33
C LEU A 356 13.06 -12.85 -23.83
N VAL A 357 11.94 -13.40 -24.24
CA VAL A 357 11.50 -13.55 -25.62
C VAL A 357 10.24 -12.73 -25.80
N VAL A 358 10.16 -11.98 -26.88
CA VAL A 358 9.04 -11.11 -27.25
C VAL A 358 8.40 -11.67 -28.50
N SER A 359 7.11 -11.97 -28.45
CA SER A 359 6.36 -12.42 -29.62
C SER A 359 5.21 -11.48 -29.93
N ARG A 360 5.08 -11.08 -31.19
CA ARG A 360 3.94 -10.31 -31.67
C ARG A 360 2.76 -11.22 -31.96
N LEU A 361 1.60 -10.89 -31.42
CA LEU A 361 0.35 -11.58 -31.63
C LEU A 361 -0.52 -10.81 -32.62
N THR A 362 -1.19 -11.53 -33.53
CA THR A 362 -2.11 -10.96 -34.51
C THR A 362 -3.41 -11.73 -34.52
N TRP A 363 -4.51 -11.01 -34.53
CA TRP A 363 -5.84 -11.60 -34.72
C TRP A 363 -6.25 -11.52 -36.18
N ASP A 364 -6.51 -12.67 -36.79
CA ASP A 364 -7.05 -12.79 -38.12
C ASP A 364 -8.61 -12.85 -38.05
N ASN A 365 -9.25 -11.75 -38.45
CA ASN A 365 -10.72 -11.65 -38.40
C ASN A 365 -11.42 -12.57 -39.38
N GLU A 366 -10.79 -12.87 -40.51
CA GLU A 366 -11.40 -13.74 -41.53
C GLU A 366 -11.34 -15.21 -41.13
N ALA A 367 -10.18 -15.63 -40.65
CA ALA A 367 -9.98 -17.00 -40.19
C ALA A 367 -10.47 -17.25 -38.74
N GLY A 368 -10.79 -16.20 -37.98
CA GLY A 368 -11.18 -16.31 -36.57
C GLY A 368 -10.05 -16.90 -35.71
N LYS A 369 -8.81 -16.58 -36.02
CA LYS A 369 -7.64 -17.23 -35.43
C LYS A 369 -6.63 -16.23 -34.86
N LEU A 370 -6.11 -16.57 -33.68
CA LEU A 370 -4.97 -15.89 -33.09
C LEU A 370 -3.68 -16.55 -33.60
N ASN A 371 -2.70 -15.71 -34.03
CA ASN A 371 -1.43 -16.17 -34.57
C ASN A 371 -0.25 -15.49 -33.90
N VAL A 372 0.90 -16.17 -33.85
CA VAL A 372 2.20 -15.56 -33.56
C VAL A 372 2.83 -15.16 -34.88
N SER A 373 3.00 -13.86 -35.11
CA SER A 373 3.50 -13.35 -36.40
C SER A 373 5.01 -13.19 -36.46
N GLN A 374 5.64 -12.81 -35.36
CA GLN A 374 7.09 -12.59 -35.28
C GLN A 374 7.58 -12.77 -33.86
N THR A 375 8.84 -13.19 -33.70
CA THR A 375 9.45 -13.43 -32.39
C THR A 375 10.87 -12.87 -32.37
N TRP A 376 11.24 -12.23 -31.26
CA TRP A 376 12.55 -11.68 -30.97
C TRP A 376 13.11 -12.28 -29.70
N GLU A 377 14.39 -12.54 -29.67
CA GLU A 377 15.15 -12.96 -28.50
C GLU A 377 15.98 -11.79 -27.97
N THR A 378 15.87 -11.52 -26.68
CA THR A 378 16.68 -10.51 -25.99
C THR A 378 17.84 -11.18 -25.25
N ARG A 379 18.75 -10.36 -24.72
CA ARG A 379 19.81 -10.81 -23.81
C ARG A 379 19.47 -10.58 -22.34
N LEU A 380 18.28 -10.10 -22.05
CA LEU A 380 17.83 -9.80 -20.69
C LEU A 380 17.30 -11.06 -20.00
N PHE A 381 17.99 -11.47 -18.95
CA PHE A 381 17.57 -12.63 -18.16
C PHE A 381 16.25 -12.33 -17.41
N LYS A 382 15.19 -13.07 -17.73
CA LYS A 382 13.85 -12.81 -17.21
C LYS A 382 13.79 -12.86 -15.68
N LYS A 383 14.56 -13.73 -15.04
CA LYS A 383 14.62 -13.84 -13.59
C LYS A 383 15.21 -12.60 -12.87
N ALA A 384 15.94 -11.75 -13.58
CA ALA A 384 16.45 -10.48 -13.04
C ALA A 384 15.44 -9.32 -13.18
N VAL A 385 14.28 -9.56 -13.79
CA VAL A 385 13.24 -8.59 -14.09
C VAL A 385 12.07 -8.78 -13.14
N SER A 386 11.56 -7.70 -12.57
CA SER A 386 10.36 -7.75 -11.71
C SER A 386 9.07 -7.74 -12.52
N ASN A 387 9.04 -7.00 -13.63
CA ASN A 387 7.94 -6.96 -14.60
C ASN A 387 8.40 -6.32 -15.92
N ALA A 388 7.57 -6.40 -16.98
CA ALA A 388 7.87 -5.77 -18.25
C ALA A 388 6.59 -5.30 -18.95
N PHE A 389 6.71 -4.37 -19.90
CA PHE A 389 5.59 -3.87 -20.71
C PHE A 389 6.08 -3.38 -22.07
N MET A 390 5.15 -3.22 -23.02
CA MET A 390 5.45 -2.78 -24.39
C MET A 390 4.93 -1.38 -24.65
N VAL A 391 5.72 -0.58 -25.37
CA VAL A 391 5.29 0.75 -25.86
C VAL A 391 5.89 0.97 -27.25
N CYS A 392 5.03 1.19 -28.23
CA CYS A 392 5.47 1.51 -29.61
C CYS A 392 6.48 0.50 -30.19
N GLY A 393 6.33 -0.78 -29.89
CA GLY A 393 7.25 -1.82 -30.36
C GLY A 393 8.55 -1.91 -29.56
N VAL A 394 8.67 -1.18 -28.46
CA VAL A 394 9.81 -1.24 -27.54
C VAL A 394 9.39 -1.96 -26.28
N LEU A 395 10.11 -3.01 -25.90
CA LEU A 395 10.01 -3.66 -24.61
C LEU A 395 10.69 -2.81 -23.54
N TYR A 396 10.02 -2.54 -22.45
CA TYR A 396 10.59 -1.96 -21.23
C TYR A 396 10.53 -2.99 -20.10
N ALA A 397 11.60 -3.06 -19.30
CA ALA A 397 11.64 -3.98 -18.17
C ALA A 397 11.97 -3.23 -16.87
N THR A 398 11.34 -3.67 -15.78
CA THR A 398 11.54 -3.12 -14.45
C THR A 398 12.38 -4.04 -13.58
N ARG A 399 13.03 -3.45 -12.57
CA ARG A 399 13.70 -4.19 -11.49
C ARG A 399 13.22 -3.68 -10.14
N TYR A 400 13.23 -4.56 -9.18
CA TYR A 400 12.96 -4.23 -7.78
C TYR A 400 14.09 -3.36 -7.22
N VAL A 401 13.75 -2.24 -6.60
CA VAL A 401 14.68 -1.36 -5.90
C VAL A 401 14.50 -1.53 -4.39
N ASP A 402 13.29 -1.26 -3.90
CA ASP A 402 12.91 -1.43 -2.50
C ASP A 402 11.39 -1.67 -2.35
N GLU A 403 10.90 -1.69 -1.12
CA GLU A 403 9.49 -1.94 -0.83
C GLU A 403 8.54 -0.95 -1.51
N TYR A 404 8.99 0.26 -1.77
CA TYR A 404 8.19 1.36 -2.32
C TYR A 404 8.59 1.81 -3.72
N HIS A 405 9.62 1.18 -4.31
CA HIS A 405 10.14 1.59 -5.62
C HIS A 405 10.47 0.39 -6.51
N GLU A 406 10.07 0.51 -7.76
CA GLU A 406 10.61 -0.19 -8.91
C GLU A 406 11.37 0.80 -9.79
N GLU A 407 12.14 0.31 -10.74
CA GLU A 407 12.85 1.15 -11.71
C GLU A 407 12.78 0.51 -13.10
N VAL A 408 12.32 1.26 -14.10
CA VAL A 408 12.50 0.85 -15.49
C VAL A 408 13.98 1.07 -15.84
N PHE A 409 14.70 -0.01 -16.10
CA PHE A 409 16.14 0.03 -16.30
C PHE A 409 16.60 -0.42 -17.69
N TYR A 410 15.71 -1.06 -18.45
CA TYR A 410 16.02 -1.70 -19.72
C TYR A 410 14.99 -1.38 -20.78
N ALA A 411 15.45 -1.23 -22.02
CA ALA A 411 14.63 -1.17 -23.21
C ALA A 411 15.20 -2.05 -24.32
N PHE A 412 14.33 -2.67 -25.14
CA PHE A 412 14.67 -3.41 -26.33
C PHE A 412 13.76 -2.97 -27.48
N ASP A 413 14.36 -2.47 -28.54
CA ASP A 413 13.65 -2.03 -29.75
C ASP A 413 13.50 -3.19 -30.74
N THR A 414 12.26 -3.64 -30.94
CA THR A 414 11.95 -4.75 -31.88
C THR A 414 12.22 -4.40 -33.33
N ALA A 415 12.28 -3.10 -33.69
CA ALA A 415 12.59 -2.65 -35.06
C ALA A 415 14.05 -2.83 -35.41
N THR A 416 14.95 -2.50 -34.50
CA THR A 416 16.38 -2.46 -34.74
C THR A 416 17.13 -3.59 -34.06
N GLY A 417 16.52 -4.29 -33.12
CA GLY A 417 17.16 -5.29 -32.27
C GLY A 417 18.18 -4.70 -31.28
N LYS A 418 18.13 -3.37 -31.07
CA LYS A 418 19.03 -2.68 -30.11
C LYS A 418 18.49 -2.77 -28.71
N GLU A 419 19.40 -2.89 -27.76
CA GLU A 419 19.13 -2.94 -26.33
C GLU A 419 19.76 -1.76 -25.61
N ASP A 420 19.08 -1.25 -24.59
CA ASP A 420 19.59 -0.23 -23.68
C ASP A 420 19.29 -0.67 -22.23
N ASN A 421 20.29 -0.72 -21.39
CA ASN A 421 20.20 -1.04 -19.97
C ASN A 421 20.64 0.12 -19.06
N SER A 422 20.72 1.31 -19.59
CA SER A 422 21.11 2.52 -18.87
C SER A 422 19.91 3.38 -18.42
N LEU A 423 18.69 2.94 -18.64
CA LEU A 423 17.50 3.65 -18.19
C LEU A 423 17.43 3.69 -16.66
N ALA A 424 16.89 4.77 -16.13
CA ALA A 424 16.70 4.98 -14.69
C ALA A 424 15.40 5.73 -14.44
N LEU A 425 14.26 5.11 -14.82
CA LEU A 425 12.93 5.68 -14.63
C LEU A 425 12.33 5.11 -13.36
N PRO A 426 12.24 5.88 -12.27
CA PRO A 426 11.66 5.39 -11.03
C PRO A 426 10.16 5.23 -11.15
N LEU A 427 9.61 4.20 -10.50
CA LEU A 427 8.20 3.87 -10.43
C LEU A 427 7.83 3.67 -8.96
N GLU A 428 7.12 4.62 -8.38
CA GLU A 428 6.70 4.56 -6.97
C GLU A 428 5.53 3.60 -6.80
N LYS A 429 5.53 2.81 -5.71
CA LYS A 429 4.47 1.86 -5.38
C LYS A 429 4.09 1.95 -3.89
N ILE A 430 2.97 1.37 -3.51
CA ILE A 430 2.43 1.45 -2.14
C ILE A 430 2.87 0.26 -1.30
N ALA A 431 3.04 -0.90 -1.92
CA ALA A 431 3.38 -2.15 -1.25
C ALA A 431 4.46 -2.90 -2.02
N LYS A 432 5.08 -3.89 -1.37
CA LYS A 432 6.23 -4.60 -1.89
C LYS A 432 5.98 -5.33 -3.22
N GLY A 433 4.85 -6.01 -3.35
CA GLY A 433 4.62 -6.93 -4.46
C GLY A 433 3.95 -6.26 -5.65
N VAL A 434 4.52 -6.43 -6.84
CA VAL A 434 3.91 -6.07 -8.12
C VAL A 434 3.44 -7.35 -8.78
N ALA A 435 2.12 -7.49 -8.96
CA ALA A 435 1.55 -8.66 -9.62
C ALA A 435 1.58 -8.49 -11.14
N SER A 436 1.13 -7.34 -11.64
CA SER A 436 1.18 -7.00 -13.07
C SER A 436 1.54 -5.54 -13.28
N LEU A 437 2.13 -5.27 -14.43
CA LEU A 437 2.44 -3.93 -14.92
C LEU A 437 2.20 -3.93 -16.42
N SER A 438 1.28 -3.10 -16.91
CA SER A 438 0.93 -3.04 -18.33
C SER A 438 0.77 -1.59 -18.81
N TYR A 439 1.05 -1.35 -20.07
CA TYR A 439 0.84 -0.05 -20.71
C TYR A 439 -0.48 -0.04 -21.50
N ASN A 440 -1.10 1.11 -21.54
CA ASN A 440 -2.30 1.32 -22.37
C ASN A 440 -2.02 2.39 -23.43
N PRO A 441 -2.06 2.02 -24.74
CA PRO A 441 -1.76 2.93 -25.84
C PRO A 441 -2.81 4.03 -26.02
N THR A 442 -4.04 3.82 -25.55
CA THR A 442 -5.14 4.77 -25.75
C THR A 442 -4.95 6.04 -24.93
N ASN A 443 -4.52 5.92 -23.67
CA ASN A 443 -4.34 7.06 -22.76
C ASN A 443 -2.90 7.24 -22.29
N LYS A 444 -1.97 6.39 -22.74
CA LYS A 444 -0.53 6.45 -22.41
C LYS A 444 -0.24 6.32 -20.93
N GLN A 445 -1.06 5.55 -20.25
CA GLN A 445 -0.89 5.25 -18.84
C GLN A 445 -0.32 3.85 -18.63
N ILE A 446 0.47 3.70 -17.58
CA ILE A 446 0.97 2.42 -17.10
C ILE A 446 0.10 2.02 -15.91
N TYR A 447 -0.41 0.80 -15.93
CA TYR A 447 -1.29 0.24 -14.92
C TYR A 447 -0.55 -0.82 -14.12
N MET A 448 -0.55 -0.69 -12.80
CA MET A 448 0.10 -1.62 -11.88
C MET A 448 -0.92 -2.24 -10.92
N TYR A 449 -0.86 -3.55 -10.75
CA TYR A 449 -1.55 -4.24 -9.67
C TYR A 449 -0.55 -4.52 -8.54
N ASN A 450 -0.68 -3.81 -7.41
CA ASN A 450 0.30 -3.77 -6.34
C ASN A 450 -0.29 -4.24 -5.00
N ASP A 451 -0.18 -5.54 -4.68
CA ASP A 451 -0.67 -6.13 -3.41
C ASP A 451 -2.10 -5.71 -3.03
N GLY A 452 -3.03 -5.79 -4.00
CA GLY A 452 -4.43 -5.41 -3.80
C GLY A 452 -4.71 -3.91 -3.99
N TYR A 453 -3.70 -3.12 -4.37
CA TYR A 453 -3.87 -1.74 -4.85
C TYR A 453 -3.79 -1.69 -6.38
N LEU A 454 -4.58 -0.81 -6.95
CA LEU A 454 -4.64 -0.50 -8.37
C LEU A 454 -4.03 0.89 -8.57
N LEU A 455 -2.88 0.95 -9.24
CA LEU A 455 -2.14 2.19 -9.46
C LEU A 455 -2.03 2.46 -10.95
N ALA A 456 -2.25 3.71 -11.37
CA ALA A 456 -2.01 4.14 -12.74
C ALA A 456 -1.04 5.32 -12.76
N TYR A 457 -0.17 5.35 -13.74
CA TYR A 457 0.89 6.34 -13.92
C TYR A 457 0.81 6.93 -15.32
N GLN A 458 1.18 8.19 -15.48
CA GLN A 458 1.29 8.82 -16.79
C GLN A 458 2.68 8.60 -17.38
N ALA A 459 2.78 8.00 -18.55
CA ALA A 459 4.02 7.92 -19.30
C ALA A 459 4.26 9.21 -20.08
N HIS A 460 5.49 9.74 -20.06
CA HIS A 460 5.93 10.93 -20.78
C HIS A 460 6.99 10.55 -21.82
N PHE A 461 6.91 11.17 -22.99
CA PHE A 461 7.74 10.87 -24.18
C PHE A 461 8.55 12.06 -24.65
#